data_c7227169aeb8d1d338f05a41dfc70dc1
#
_entry.id   c7227169aeb8d1d338f05a41dfc70dc1
#
_cell.length_a   1.000
_cell.length_b   1.000
_cell.length_c   1.000
_cell.angle_alpha   90.00
_cell.angle_beta   90.00
_cell.angle_gamma   90.00
#
_symmetry.space_group_name_H-M   'P 1'
#
loop_
_entity.id
_entity.type
_entity.pdbx_description
1 polymer ?
#
loop_
_entity_poly.entity_id
_entity_poly.type
_entity_poly.pdbx_seq_one_letter_code
_entity_poly.pdbx_strand_id
1 'polypeptide(L)'
;MSGVHETAYPRLKLEFTERELIAIYSPTSAELKFVASQYRQVSQQVFLLVQLKLLQRLGYFVALSSVPTVIVEHICSRAQLRVPRKTAMLKYDQSGSRYRHHKSLREYVGIRVLDAAGETWL
;
A
#
# COMPACT_ATOMS: atom_id res chain seq x y z
N MET A 1 0.29 10.31 -28.74
CA MET A 1 0.12 9.19 -28.08
C MET A 1 1.17 8.89 -27.05
N SER A 2 0.78 8.39 -26.07
CA SER A 2 1.62 8.32 -24.90
C SER A 2 2.16 6.96 -24.55
N GLY A 3 1.84 5.97 -25.33
CA GLY A 3 2.21 4.61 -25.00
C GLY A 3 3.68 4.37 -24.82
N VAL A 4 4.47 5.17 -25.50
CA VAL A 4 5.92 5.04 -25.43
C VAL A 4 6.46 5.27 -24.03
N HIS A 5 5.79 6.09 -23.26
CA HIS A 5 6.28 6.48 -21.97
C HIS A 5 6.08 5.46 -20.88
N GLU A 6 5.33 4.43 -21.18
CA GLU A 6 4.83 3.57 -20.13
C GLU A 6 5.53 2.27 -19.99
N THR A 7 6.63 2.09 -20.65
CA THR A 7 7.20 0.76 -20.73
C THR A 7 8.20 0.44 -19.65
N ALA A 8 8.83 1.44 -19.07
CA ALA A 8 9.97 1.19 -18.21
C ALA A 8 9.61 0.76 -16.79
N TYR A 9 8.52 1.28 -16.25
CA TYR A 9 8.20 1.07 -14.84
C TYR A 9 6.73 0.82 -14.64
N PRO A 10 6.37 0.08 -13.58
CA PRO A 10 4.97 -0.04 -13.20
C PRO A 10 4.39 1.33 -12.90
N ARG A 11 3.17 1.55 -13.31
CA ARG A 11 2.49 2.81 -13.08
C ARG A 11 1.15 2.60 -12.40
N LEU A 12 0.72 3.61 -11.66
CA LEU A 12 -0.61 3.61 -11.10
C LEU A 12 -1.60 3.89 -12.22
N LYS A 13 -2.53 2.99 -12.40
CA LYS A 13 -3.65 3.20 -13.30
C LYS A 13 -4.64 4.15 -12.65
N LEU A 14 -5.38 4.88 -13.47
CA LEU A 14 -6.43 5.76 -12.99
C LEU A 14 -7.79 5.07 -12.99
N GLU A 15 -7.94 4.05 -13.82
CA GLU A 15 -9.19 3.30 -13.93
C GLU A 15 -8.93 1.84 -13.64
N PHE A 16 -9.84 1.24 -12.87
CA PHE A 16 -9.73 -0.16 -12.47
C PHE A 16 -11.07 -0.85 -12.59
N THR A 17 -11.06 -2.09 -13.01
CA THR A 17 -12.23 -2.94 -12.83
C THR A 17 -12.25 -3.43 -11.40
N GLU A 18 -13.41 -3.83 -10.92
CA GLU A 18 -13.53 -4.38 -9.59
C GLU A 18 -12.67 -5.63 -9.43
N ARG A 19 -12.59 -6.44 -10.47
CA ARG A 19 -11.76 -7.64 -10.46
C ARG A 19 -10.28 -7.30 -10.25
N GLU A 20 -9.81 -6.25 -10.91
CA GLU A 20 -8.42 -5.81 -10.75
C GLU A 20 -8.15 -5.33 -9.33
N LEU A 21 -9.07 -4.55 -8.77
CA LEU A 21 -8.92 -4.07 -7.40
C LEU A 21 -8.84 -5.24 -6.42
N ILE A 22 -9.73 -6.21 -6.57
CA ILE A 22 -9.75 -7.37 -5.69
C ILE A 22 -8.45 -8.16 -5.80
N ALA A 23 -7.99 -8.40 -7.02
CA ALA A 23 -6.80 -9.23 -7.23
C ALA A 23 -5.52 -8.56 -6.74
N ILE A 24 -5.41 -7.25 -6.90
CA ILE A 24 -4.16 -6.54 -6.65
C ILE A 24 -4.11 -5.91 -5.25
N TYR A 25 -5.21 -5.32 -4.82
CA TYR A 25 -5.20 -4.45 -3.64
C TYR A 25 -5.97 -4.96 -2.43
N SER A 26 -6.56 -6.14 -2.49
CA SER A 26 -7.25 -6.67 -1.31
C SER A 26 -6.24 -7.10 -0.26
N PRO A 27 -6.37 -6.62 0.97
CA PRO A 27 -5.45 -7.01 2.03
C PRO A 27 -5.72 -8.44 2.51
N THR A 28 -4.68 -9.12 2.94
CA THR A 28 -4.79 -10.43 3.55
C THR A 28 -5.03 -10.30 5.04
N SER A 29 -5.44 -11.40 5.67
CA SER A 29 -5.61 -11.42 7.14
C SER A 29 -4.31 -11.11 7.84
N ALA A 30 -3.19 -11.62 7.35
CA ALA A 30 -1.88 -11.38 7.94
C ALA A 30 -1.51 -9.89 7.87
N GLU A 31 -1.82 -9.26 6.73
CA GLU A 31 -1.54 -7.84 6.55
C GLU A 31 -2.39 -6.99 7.49
N LEU A 32 -3.66 -7.35 7.66
CA LEU A 32 -4.53 -6.64 8.58
C LEU A 32 -4.04 -6.75 10.02
N LYS A 33 -3.59 -7.94 10.40
CA LYS A 33 -3.04 -8.15 11.74
C LYS A 33 -1.75 -7.35 11.93
N PHE A 34 -0.93 -7.29 10.89
CA PHE A 34 0.32 -6.55 10.96
C PHE A 34 0.06 -5.06 11.24
N VAL A 35 -0.81 -4.42 10.45
CA VAL A 35 -1.05 -2.99 10.64
C VAL A 35 -1.75 -2.71 11.96
N ALA A 36 -2.63 -3.58 12.41
CA ALA A 36 -3.31 -3.42 13.70
C ALA A 36 -2.33 -3.55 14.86
N SER A 37 -1.29 -4.37 14.71
CA SER A 37 -0.28 -4.54 15.75
C SER A 37 0.66 -3.34 15.83
N GLN A 38 0.82 -2.60 14.74
CA GLN A 38 1.73 -1.46 14.71
C GLN A 38 1.11 -0.19 15.27
N TYR A 39 -0.16 0.04 15.05
CA TYR A 39 -0.83 1.28 15.44
C TYR A 39 -2.25 1.02 15.88
N ARG A 40 -2.69 1.78 16.89
CA ARG A 40 -4.08 1.73 17.35
C ARG A 40 -4.98 2.65 16.55
N GLN A 41 -4.43 3.78 16.09
CA GLN A 41 -5.22 4.77 15.37
C GLN A 41 -5.59 4.25 13.99
N VAL A 42 -6.87 4.40 13.64
CA VAL A 42 -7.39 3.91 12.36
C VAL A 42 -6.67 4.56 11.19
N SER A 43 -6.45 5.88 11.25
CA SER A 43 -5.79 6.57 10.15
C SER A 43 -4.37 6.05 9.92
N GLN A 44 -3.63 5.77 11.00
CA GLN A 44 -2.28 5.24 10.88
C GLN A 44 -2.28 3.84 10.29
N GLN A 45 -3.26 3.03 10.66
CA GLN A 45 -3.40 1.69 10.09
C GLN A 45 -3.68 1.78 8.59
N VAL A 46 -4.53 2.72 8.17
CA VAL A 46 -4.83 2.91 6.75
C VAL A 46 -3.60 3.35 5.99
N PHE A 47 -2.87 4.34 6.52
CA PHE A 47 -1.66 4.85 5.87
C PHE A 47 -0.65 3.72 5.66
N LEU A 48 -0.46 2.90 6.67
CA LEU A 48 0.48 1.80 6.61
C LEU A 48 0.00 0.73 5.60
N LEU A 49 -1.28 0.38 5.66
CA LEU A 49 -1.83 -0.67 4.81
C LEU A 49 -1.82 -0.27 3.33
N VAL A 50 -2.22 0.95 3.01
CA VAL A 50 -2.24 1.42 1.63
C VAL A 50 -0.82 1.39 1.05
N GLN A 51 0.15 1.88 1.82
CA GLN A 51 1.53 1.87 1.37
C GLN A 51 2.07 0.46 1.20
N LEU A 52 1.68 -0.46 2.07
CA LEU A 52 2.08 -1.86 1.95
C LEU A 52 1.60 -2.45 0.62
N LYS A 53 0.32 -2.25 0.30
CA LYS A 53 -0.24 -2.79 -0.93
C LYS A 53 0.41 -2.17 -2.16
N LEU A 54 0.70 -0.87 -2.11
CA LEU A 54 1.35 -0.20 -3.23
C LEU A 54 2.81 -0.65 -3.37
N LEU A 55 3.52 -0.82 -2.26
CA LEU A 55 4.88 -1.30 -2.30
C LEU A 55 4.95 -2.69 -2.92
N GLN A 56 4.01 -3.56 -2.58
CA GLN A 56 3.95 -4.89 -3.15
C GLN A 56 3.69 -4.86 -4.65
N ARG A 57 2.86 -3.91 -5.10
CA ARG A 57 2.48 -3.82 -6.50
C ARG A 57 3.52 -3.10 -7.34
N LEU A 58 4.06 -1.99 -6.83
CA LEU A 58 4.94 -1.11 -7.61
C LEU A 58 6.42 -1.32 -7.34
N GLY A 59 6.77 -1.77 -6.14
CA GLY A 59 8.16 -1.91 -5.75
C GLY A 59 8.78 -0.63 -5.21
N TYR A 60 7.99 0.44 -5.08
CA TYR A 60 8.48 1.70 -4.53
C TYR A 60 7.33 2.41 -3.81
N PHE A 61 7.69 3.40 -3.00
CA PHE A 61 6.69 4.16 -2.23
C PHE A 61 6.15 5.33 -3.03
N VAL A 62 4.86 5.59 -2.84
CA VAL A 62 4.16 6.69 -3.50
C VAL A 62 3.55 7.57 -2.42
N ALA A 63 3.52 8.89 -2.63
CA ALA A 63 2.85 9.80 -1.73
C ALA A 63 1.36 9.42 -1.64
N LEU A 64 0.84 9.35 -0.42
CA LEU A 64 -0.56 8.92 -0.24
C LEU A 64 -1.55 9.81 -0.94
N SER A 65 -1.27 11.12 -0.96
CA SER A 65 -2.14 12.08 -1.64
C SER A 65 -2.19 11.87 -3.15
N SER A 66 -1.21 11.16 -3.70
CA SER A 66 -1.16 10.85 -5.13
C SER A 66 -1.84 9.55 -5.51
N VAL A 67 -2.26 8.76 -4.52
CA VAL A 67 -2.90 7.47 -4.77
C VAL A 67 -4.33 7.69 -5.25
N PRO A 68 -4.76 7.02 -6.33
CA PRO A 68 -6.15 7.14 -6.78
C PRO A 68 -7.12 6.77 -5.66
N THR A 69 -8.16 7.58 -5.52
CA THR A 69 -9.16 7.40 -4.46
C THR A 69 -9.77 6.01 -4.49
N VAL A 70 -9.99 5.47 -5.67
CA VAL A 70 -10.61 4.15 -5.83
C VAL A 70 -9.78 3.06 -5.17
N ILE A 71 -8.46 3.19 -5.19
CA ILE A 71 -7.58 2.22 -4.53
C ILE A 71 -7.72 2.32 -3.01
N VAL A 72 -7.66 3.54 -2.49
CA VAL A 72 -7.79 3.77 -1.05
C VAL A 72 -9.14 3.28 -0.54
N GLU A 73 -10.19 3.62 -1.26
CA GLU A 73 -11.55 3.20 -0.88
C GLU A 73 -11.69 1.69 -0.89
N HIS A 74 -11.13 1.03 -1.88
CA HIS A 74 -11.18 -0.42 -1.96
C HIS A 74 -10.47 -1.06 -0.78
N ILE A 75 -9.25 -0.63 -0.49
CA ILE A 75 -8.47 -1.18 0.60
C ILE A 75 -9.18 -0.97 1.94
N CYS A 76 -9.69 0.24 2.17
CA CYS A 76 -10.40 0.54 3.41
C CYS A 76 -11.68 -0.27 3.55
N SER A 77 -12.40 -0.43 2.45
CA SER A 77 -13.63 -1.23 2.45
C SER A 77 -13.33 -2.68 2.84
N ARG A 78 -12.30 -3.26 2.26
CA ARG A 78 -11.92 -4.64 2.57
C ARG A 78 -11.39 -4.80 3.99
N ALA A 79 -10.72 -3.77 4.51
CA ALA A 79 -10.17 -3.79 5.86
C ALA A 79 -11.19 -3.35 6.91
N GLN A 80 -12.34 -2.85 6.49
CA GLN A 80 -13.36 -2.29 7.37
C GLN A 80 -12.82 -1.12 8.18
N LEU A 81 -12.03 -0.28 7.52
CA LEU A 81 -11.45 0.92 8.10
C LEU A 81 -12.02 2.15 7.42
N ARG A 82 -12.05 3.27 8.15
CA ARG A 82 -12.57 4.52 7.63
C ARG A 82 -11.55 5.15 6.67
N VAL A 83 -12.04 5.66 5.54
CA VAL A 83 -11.19 6.37 4.57
C VAL A 83 -10.74 7.69 5.17
N PRO A 84 -9.43 7.98 5.22
CA PRO A 84 -8.93 9.25 5.73
C PRO A 84 -9.25 10.39 4.78
N ARG A 85 -9.28 11.60 5.30
CA ARG A 85 -9.48 12.79 4.49
C ARG A 85 -8.22 13.06 3.66
N LYS A 86 -8.41 13.70 2.51
CA LYS A 86 -7.29 14.06 1.65
C LYS A 86 -6.27 14.94 2.37
N THR A 87 -6.75 15.86 3.21
CA THR A 87 -5.89 16.72 4.00
C THR A 87 -5.03 15.93 4.98
N ALA A 88 -5.59 14.88 5.55
CA ALA A 88 -4.83 14.01 6.46
C ALA A 88 -3.72 13.28 5.72
N MET A 89 -4.00 12.84 4.50
CA MET A 89 -3.00 12.17 3.68
C MET A 89 -1.87 13.12 3.27
N LEU A 90 -2.21 14.35 2.91
CA LEU A 90 -1.20 15.36 2.58
C LEU A 90 -0.30 15.64 3.78
N LYS A 91 -0.90 15.78 4.95
CA LYS A 91 -0.16 16.02 6.17
C LYS A 91 0.78 14.87 6.49
N TYR A 92 0.31 13.66 6.31
CA TYR A 92 1.10 12.47 6.51
C TYR A 92 2.31 12.43 5.56
N ASP A 93 2.10 12.77 4.29
CA ASP A 93 3.19 12.77 3.30
C ASP A 93 4.34 13.67 3.70
N GLN A 94 4.07 14.72 4.49
CA GLN A 94 5.06 15.68 4.94
C GLN A 94 5.59 15.38 6.33
N SER A 95 5.13 14.29 6.95
CA SER A 95 5.49 13.99 8.35
C SER A 95 6.68 13.05 8.44
N GLY A 96 7.32 13.08 9.60
CA GLY A 96 8.39 12.13 9.89
C GLY A 96 7.90 10.70 10.07
N SER A 97 6.62 10.52 10.38
CA SER A 97 6.03 9.19 10.53
C SER A 97 6.15 8.36 9.26
N ARG A 98 6.14 9.02 8.12
CA ARG A 98 6.27 8.35 6.83
C ARG A 98 7.55 7.52 6.76
N TYR A 99 8.64 8.05 7.24
CA TYR A 99 9.93 7.35 7.18
C TYR A 99 9.95 6.12 8.08
N ARG A 100 9.34 6.22 9.26
CA ARG A 100 9.23 5.06 10.14
C ARG A 100 8.38 3.97 9.51
N HIS A 101 7.29 4.36 8.86
CA HIS A 101 6.43 3.43 8.15
C HIS A 101 7.18 2.75 7.00
N HIS A 102 7.95 3.51 6.24
CA HIS A 102 8.71 2.96 5.13
C HIS A 102 9.70 1.90 5.63
N LYS A 103 10.36 2.18 6.73
CA LYS A 103 11.30 1.22 7.31
C LYS A 103 10.57 -0.06 7.74
N SER A 104 9.48 0.08 8.46
CA SER A 104 8.69 -1.06 8.91
C SER A 104 8.17 -1.89 7.74
N LEU A 105 7.73 -1.22 6.68
CA LEU A 105 7.18 -1.91 5.52
C LEU A 105 8.25 -2.64 4.73
N ARG A 106 9.43 -2.04 4.59
CA ARG A 106 10.55 -2.72 3.93
C ARG A 106 10.94 -3.97 4.69
N GLU A 107 10.97 -3.89 6.01
CA GLU A 107 11.29 -5.04 6.83
C GLU A 107 10.24 -6.12 6.70
N TYR A 108 8.97 -5.74 6.74
CA TYR A 108 7.88 -6.68 6.62
C TYR A 108 7.90 -7.39 5.26
N VAL A 109 8.01 -6.62 4.20
CA VAL A 109 8.03 -7.18 2.84
C VAL A 109 9.29 -8.03 2.63
N GLY A 110 10.43 -7.58 3.15
CA GLY A 110 11.67 -8.31 3.06
C GLY A 110 11.60 -9.67 3.74
N ILE A 111 11.02 -9.72 4.92
CA ILE A 111 10.84 -10.98 5.64
C ILE A 111 9.92 -11.92 4.88
N ARG A 112 8.82 -11.39 4.34
CA ARG A 112 7.89 -12.22 3.58
C ARG A 112 8.50 -12.76 2.30
N VAL A 113 9.30 -11.95 1.62
CA VAL A 113 10.02 -12.40 0.43
C VAL A 113 11.04 -13.47 0.77
N LEU A 114 11.76 -13.32 1.87
CA LEU A 114 12.70 -14.33 2.31
C LEU A 114 12.01 -15.63 2.67
N ASP A 115 10.88 -15.55 3.34
CA ASP A 115 10.11 -16.75 3.66
C ASP A 115 9.64 -17.47 2.41
N ALA A 116 9.16 -16.71 1.44
CA ALA A 116 8.65 -17.27 0.20
C ALA A 116 9.77 -17.82 -0.68
N ALA A 117 10.89 -17.13 -0.72
CA ALA A 117 12.02 -17.47 -1.58
C ALA A 117 13.04 -18.37 -0.89
N GLY A 118 12.97 -18.48 0.41
CA GLY A 118 13.97 -19.23 1.17
C GLY A 118 14.14 -20.66 0.69
N GLU A 119 13.06 -21.26 0.23
CA GLU A 119 13.10 -22.61 -0.26
C GLU A 119 13.66 -22.70 -1.67
N THR A 120 13.53 -21.64 -2.43
CA THR A 120 13.99 -21.64 -3.81
C THR A 120 15.41 -21.13 -3.97
N TRP A 121 15.88 -20.37 -3.01
CA TRP A 121 17.23 -19.84 -3.06
C TRP A 121 18.28 -20.91 -2.86
N LEU A 122 17.90 -21.91 -2.16
CA LEU A 122 18.81 -22.99 -1.82
C LEU A 122 18.57 -24.18 -2.69
#